data_e0061fe855ae0e04ac59c7a1771ab4b2
#
_entry.id   e0061fe855ae0e04ac59c7a1771ab4b2
#
_cell.length_a   1.000
_cell.length_b   1.000
_cell.length_c   1.000
_cell.angle_alpha   90.00
_cell.angle_beta   90.00
_cell.angle_gamma   90.00
#
_symmetry.space_group_name_H-M   'P 1'
#
loop_
_entity.id
_entity.type
_entity.pdbx_description
1 polymer ?
#
loop_
_entity_poly.entity_id
_entity_poly.type
_entity_poly.pdbx_seq_one_letter_code
_entity_poly.pdbx_strand_id
1 'polypeptide(L)'
;MLVKKVLLLIDGSFLSFVVNYRAFKNWTQQYQGMDTCTIRSPEESDQDNLPDLVNESKWFKKCLHNATVDKLNGIATIIENATGLLYPNSTLVDTIIAKDSKLTKSFRYSLYPEYKLTRKIQRSRRGQYKIGPVFDELYNNAFPEVFGEHTVQLSVDGAEGDDIIASIALSQRIAEEYEKIILISSDRDFLQLQIDRDVSQYDAKGELVVPKIKTTNNDIINITPQQALMIKIISGDSSDNIKPIKPKVGEMRAYKYITENFDGFKKMLKEEPEVAEHFVLNSKLIDFKNIPVELSQKIVDEFYNLRDW
;
A
#
# COMPACT_ATOMS: atom_id res chain seq x y z
N MET A 1 -17.59 13.79 27.53
CA MET A 1 -17.12 13.76 26.14
C MET A 1 -16.43 12.41 25.98
N LEU A 2 -16.92 11.53 25.11
CA LEU A 2 -16.21 10.30 24.78
C LEU A 2 -14.89 10.71 24.12
N VAL A 3 -13.76 10.23 24.64
CA VAL A 3 -12.46 10.46 24.04
C VAL A 3 -12.44 9.67 22.73
N LYS A 4 -12.32 10.36 21.62
CA LYS A 4 -12.35 9.74 20.30
C LYS A 4 -10.99 9.13 19.98
N LYS A 5 -11.02 7.93 19.41
CA LYS A 5 -9.81 7.18 19.05
C LYS A 5 -9.28 7.59 17.69
N VAL A 6 -8.02 7.33 17.46
CA VAL A 6 -7.31 7.45 16.18
C VAL A 6 -6.98 6.04 15.69
N LEU A 7 -7.21 5.77 14.41
CA LEU A 7 -6.82 4.52 13.78
C LEU A 7 -5.59 4.76 12.88
N LEU A 8 -4.52 4.07 13.19
CA LEU A 8 -3.32 4.02 12.36
C LEU A 8 -3.38 2.80 11.45
N LEU A 9 -3.46 3.04 10.15
CA LEU A 9 -3.36 2.01 9.12
C LEU A 9 -1.97 2.05 8.49
N ILE A 10 -1.31 0.92 8.41
CA ILE A 10 0.01 0.80 7.81
C ILE A 10 -0.06 -0.22 6.67
N ASP A 11 0.31 0.20 5.47
CA ASP A 11 0.59 -0.70 4.37
C ASP A 11 1.84 -1.52 4.70
N GLY A 12 1.63 -2.77 5.07
CA GLY A 12 2.70 -3.63 5.56
C GLY A 12 3.73 -3.97 4.48
N SER A 13 3.31 -4.14 3.23
CA SER A 13 4.22 -4.34 2.10
C SER A 13 5.08 -3.12 1.86
N PHE A 14 4.48 -1.93 1.84
CA PHE A 14 5.20 -0.66 1.73
C PHE A 14 6.21 -0.47 2.88
N LEU A 15 5.76 -0.64 4.13
CA LEU A 15 6.63 -0.52 5.31
C LEU A 15 7.81 -1.50 5.22
N SER A 16 7.55 -2.77 4.86
CA SER A 16 8.58 -3.80 4.74
C SER A 16 9.63 -3.43 3.70
N PHE A 17 9.23 -2.92 2.53
CA PHE A 17 10.17 -2.47 1.51
C PHE A 17 11.00 -1.26 1.97
N VAL A 18 10.40 -0.29 2.64
CA VAL A 18 11.10 0.91 3.15
C VAL A 18 12.13 0.54 4.22
N VAL A 19 11.74 -0.30 5.18
CA VAL A 19 12.63 -0.79 6.24
C VAL A 19 13.77 -1.60 5.65
N ASN A 20 13.46 -2.56 4.76
CA ASN A 20 14.45 -3.38 4.09
C ASN A 20 15.45 -2.55 3.30
N TYR A 21 15.00 -1.59 2.50
CA TYR A 21 15.90 -0.71 1.74
C TYR A 21 16.86 0.05 2.65
N ARG A 22 16.37 0.61 3.75
CA ARG A 22 17.17 1.34 4.73
C ARG A 22 18.17 0.41 5.44
N ALA A 23 17.72 -0.76 5.87
CA ALA A 23 18.55 -1.77 6.50
C ALA A 23 19.67 -2.24 5.57
N PHE A 24 19.34 -2.54 4.32
CA PHE A 24 20.31 -2.96 3.31
C PHE A 24 21.36 -1.88 3.03
N LYS A 25 20.94 -0.64 2.86
CA LYS A 25 21.85 0.50 2.69
C LYS A 25 22.80 0.66 3.88
N ASN A 26 22.28 0.60 5.10
CA ASN A 26 23.10 0.72 6.31
C ASN A 26 24.07 -0.45 6.45
N TRP A 27 23.60 -1.66 6.17
CA TRP A 27 24.44 -2.85 6.22
C TRP A 27 25.58 -2.79 5.17
N THR A 28 25.30 -2.43 3.93
CA THR A 28 26.32 -2.30 2.88
C THR A 28 27.35 -1.24 3.20
N GLN A 29 26.96 -0.14 3.80
CA GLN A 29 27.86 0.97 4.12
C GLN A 29 28.74 0.69 5.35
N GLN A 30 28.25 -0.06 6.34
CA GLN A 30 28.89 -0.18 7.64
C GLN A 30 29.48 -1.57 7.90
N TYR A 31 28.91 -2.64 7.38
CA TYR A 31 29.17 -4.00 7.82
C TYR A 31 29.51 -4.99 6.72
N GLN A 32 29.27 -4.71 5.44
CA GLN A 32 29.51 -5.67 4.35
C GLN A 32 30.94 -6.21 4.35
N GLY A 33 31.95 -5.36 4.61
CA GLY A 33 33.35 -5.78 4.67
C GLY A 33 33.71 -6.52 5.95
N MET A 34 32.85 -6.58 6.96
CA MET A 34 33.04 -7.28 8.25
C MET A 34 32.20 -8.54 8.34
N ASP A 35 31.33 -8.77 7.37
CA ASP A 35 30.39 -9.88 7.34
C ASP A 35 30.93 -11.02 6.47
N THR A 36 30.60 -12.25 6.84
CA THR A 36 30.89 -13.43 6.03
C THR A 36 29.98 -13.56 4.82
N CYS A 37 28.86 -12.87 4.84
CA CYS A 37 27.89 -12.87 3.75
C CYS A 37 28.33 -11.90 2.64
N THR A 38 28.50 -12.41 1.42
CA THR A 38 28.84 -11.61 0.24
C THR A 38 27.68 -11.52 -0.72
N ILE A 39 27.39 -10.29 -1.17
CA ILE A 39 26.44 -10.06 -2.26
C ILE A 39 27.18 -10.20 -3.57
N ARG A 40 26.60 -10.96 -4.48
CA ARG A 40 27.06 -11.03 -5.88
C ARG A 40 26.45 -9.89 -6.69
N SER A 41 27.13 -9.50 -7.76
CA SER A 41 26.54 -8.56 -8.71
C SER A 41 25.25 -9.14 -9.32
N PRO A 42 24.28 -8.32 -9.74
CA PRO A 42 23.05 -8.79 -10.39
C PRO A 42 23.31 -9.64 -11.64
N GLU A 43 24.47 -9.46 -12.28
CA GLU A 43 24.91 -10.19 -13.48
C GLU A 43 25.45 -11.61 -13.17
N GLU A 44 25.87 -11.84 -11.93
CA GLU A 44 26.43 -13.11 -11.44
C GLU A 44 25.45 -13.92 -10.59
N SER A 45 24.25 -13.39 -10.33
CA SER A 45 23.27 -14.04 -9.46
C SER A 45 22.44 -15.07 -10.21
N ASP A 46 22.76 -16.34 -9.98
CA ASP A 46 21.81 -17.44 -10.18
C ASP A 46 20.67 -17.28 -9.14
N GLN A 47 19.42 -17.15 -9.60
CA GLN A 47 18.28 -16.84 -8.72
C GLN A 47 18.06 -17.91 -7.63
N ASP A 48 18.45 -19.15 -7.90
CA ASP A 48 18.30 -20.26 -6.94
C ASP A 48 19.32 -20.21 -5.81
N ASN A 49 20.40 -19.41 -5.97
CA ASN A 49 21.54 -19.30 -5.02
C ASN A 49 21.69 -17.89 -4.42
N LEU A 50 20.62 -17.10 -4.31
CA LEU A 50 20.68 -15.81 -3.64
C LEU A 50 20.98 -15.98 -2.13
N PRO A 51 21.86 -15.14 -1.52
CA PRO A 51 22.15 -15.20 -0.10
C PRO A 51 20.92 -14.87 0.76
N ASP A 52 20.82 -15.54 1.89
CA ASP A 52 19.82 -15.30 2.92
C ASP A 52 20.41 -14.39 4.00
N LEU A 53 20.38 -13.08 3.75
CA LEU A 53 21.00 -12.09 4.64
C LEU A 53 20.46 -12.14 6.08
N VAL A 54 19.20 -12.56 6.26
CA VAL A 54 18.60 -12.66 7.59
C VAL A 54 19.24 -13.79 8.40
N ASN A 55 19.44 -14.95 7.78
CA ASN A 55 19.99 -16.11 8.48
C ASN A 55 21.53 -16.14 8.45
N GLU A 56 22.15 -15.50 7.48
CA GLU A 56 23.60 -15.53 7.28
C GLU A 56 24.32 -14.31 7.90
N SER A 57 23.60 -13.20 8.21
CA SER A 57 24.20 -11.97 8.73
C SER A 57 23.52 -11.44 9.99
N LYS A 58 24.17 -11.59 11.13
CA LYS A 58 23.71 -10.94 12.38
C LYS A 58 23.67 -9.41 12.28
N TRP A 59 24.54 -8.82 11.46
CA TRP A 59 24.59 -7.38 11.27
C TRP A 59 23.43 -6.89 10.43
N PHE A 60 23.00 -7.66 9.44
CA PHE A 60 21.81 -7.32 8.66
C PHE A 60 20.52 -7.36 9.52
N LYS A 61 20.36 -8.39 10.37
CA LYS A 61 19.26 -8.43 11.35
C LYS A 61 19.23 -7.19 12.25
N LYS A 62 20.41 -6.81 12.77
CA LYS A 62 20.53 -5.58 13.58
C LYS A 62 20.12 -4.33 12.78
N CYS A 63 20.52 -4.25 11.52
CA CYS A 63 20.10 -3.14 10.65
C CYS A 63 18.59 -3.12 10.38
N LEU A 64 17.95 -4.31 10.23
CA LEU A 64 16.50 -4.41 10.11
C LEU A 64 15.78 -3.89 11.35
N HIS A 65 16.19 -4.36 12.52
CA HIS A 65 15.61 -3.89 13.80
C HIS A 65 15.76 -2.38 13.95
N ASN A 66 16.95 -1.83 13.79
CA ASN A 66 17.21 -0.39 13.91
C ASN A 66 16.39 0.42 12.88
N ALA A 67 16.29 -0.05 11.63
CA ALA A 67 15.49 0.62 10.62
C ALA A 67 13.98 0.59 10.95
N THR A 68 13.50 -0.46 11.63
CA THR A 68 12.12 -0.55 12.12
C THR A 68 11.87 0.47 13.23
N VAL A 69 12.78 0.55 14.21
CA VAL A 69 12.71 1.55 15.31
C VAL A 69 12.72 2.97 14.75
N ASP A 70 13.61 3.27 13.81
CA ASP A 70 13.67 4.60 13.17
C ASP A 70 12.35 4.94 12.45
N LYS A 71 11.67 3.95 11.86
CA LYS A 71 10.38 4.14 11.20
C LYS A 71 9.27 4.37 12.22
N LEU A 72 9.25 3.62 13.31
CA LEU A 72 8.30 3.87 14.41
C LEU A 72 8.42 5.29 14.94
N ASN A 73 9.64 5.77 15.19
CA ASN A 73 9.89 7.14 15.65
C ASN A 73 9.35 8.19 14.66
N GLY A 74 9.53 7.96 13.35
CA GLY A 74 8.96 8.83 12.32
C GLY A 74 7.42 8.81 12.32
N ILE A 75 6.82 7.65 12.47
CA ILE A 75 5.35 7.49 12.57
C ILE A 75 4.84 8.15 13.85
N ALA A 76 5.53 7.97 14.98
CA ALA A 76 5.18 8.62 16.25
C ALA A 76 5.12 10.15 16.10
N THR A 77 6.12 10.73 15.44
CA THR A 77 6.15 12.17 15.16
C THR A 77 4.95 12.61 14.29
N ILE A 78 4.57 11.82 13.28
CA ILE A 78 3.40 12.11 12.44
C ILE A 78 2.12 12.11 13.29
N ILE A 79 1.93 11.10 14.14
CA ILE A 79 0.74 10.98 14.99
C ILE A 79 0.67 12.12 16.00
N GLU A 80 1.78 12.41 16.67
CA GLU A 80 1.87 13.50 17.64
C GLU A 80 1.53 14.85 16.98
N ASN A 81 2.09 15.15 15.85
CA ASN A 81 1.81 16.39 15.11
C ASN A 81 0.37 16.48 14.61
N ALA A 82 -0.23 15.35 14.21
CA ALA A 82 -1.58 15.31 13.65
C ALA A 82 -2.69 15.27 14.70
N THR A 83 -2.41 14.79 15.91
CA THR A 83 -3.43 14.47 16.92
C THR A 83 -3.11 14.94 18.34
N GLY A 84 -1.85 15.25 18.63
CA GLY A 84 -1.35 15.53 19.99
C GLY A 84 -1.20 14.30 20.89
N LEU A 85 -1.40 13.08 20.36
CA LEU A 85 -1.30 11.82 21.12
C LEU A 85 0.13 11.26 21.04
N LEU A 86 0.65 10.80 22.20
CA LEU A 86 1.96 10.16 22.27
C LEU A 86 1.87 8.70 21.80
N TYR A 87 2.43 8.39 20.66
CA TYR A 87 2.48 7.04 20.11
C TYR A 87 3.88 6.42 20.36
N PRO A 88 3.99 5.12 20.65
CA PRO A 88 2.93 4.11 20.75
C PRO A 88 2.24 4.01 22.11
N ASN A 89 2.57 4.86 23.07
CA ASN A 89 2.15 4.74 24.47
C ASN A 89 0.70 5.18 24.74
N SER A 90 0.00 5.74 23.74
CA SER A 90 -1.39 6.16 23.89
C SER A 90 -2.35 5.01 23.63
N THR A 91 -3.19 4.67 24.60
CA THR A 91 -4.30 3.71 24.45
C THR A 91 -5.43 4.22 23.52
N LEU A 92 -5.31 5.44 23.03
CA LEU A 92 -6.27 6.05 22.09
C LEU A 92 -5.88 5.84 20.64
N VAL A 93 -4.76 5.17 20.34
CA VAL A 93 -4.29 4.88 19.00
C VAL A 93 -4.22 3.37 18.79
N ASP A 94 -5.15 2.84 18.03
CA ASP A 94 -5.11 1.45 17.59
C ASP A 94 -4.35 1.37 16.25
N THR A 95 -3.54 0.34 16.07
CA THR A 95 -2.68 0.18 14.89
C THR A 95 -2.98 -1.11 14.15
N ILE A 96 -3.13 -1.00 12.83
CA ILE A 96 -3.25 -2.14 11.91
C ILE A 96 -2.09 -2.11 10.93
N ILE A 97 -1.34 -3.21 10.84
CA ILE A 97 -0.38 -3.48 9.76
C ILE A 97 -1.07 -4.46 8.81
N ALA A 98 -1.47 -3.98 7.63
CA ALA A 98 -2.13 -4.80 6.62
C ALA A 98 -1.11 -5.65 5.87
N LYS A 99 -1.37 -6.96 5.76
CA LYS A 99 -0.49 -7.92 5.11
C LYS A 99 -1.20 -8.61 3.95
N ASP A 100 -0.54 -8.64 2.79
CA ASP A 100 -1.04 -9.32 1.59
C ASP A 100 -1.27 -10.82 1.83
N SER A 101 -2.36 -11.35 1.29
CA SER A 101 -2.54 -12.79 1.08
C SER A 101 -1.93 -13.23 -0.27
N LYS A 102 -2.08 -14.52 -0.60
CA LYS A 102 -1.60 -15.01 -1.90
C LYS A 102 -2.42 -14.40 -3.04
N LEU A 103 -1.73 -13.80 -4.02
CA LEU A 103 -2.34 -13.12 -5.17
C LEU A 103 -3.38 -13.96 -5.91
N THR A 104 -3.11 -15.27 -6.09
CA THR A 104 -4.01 -16.19 -6.81
C THR A 104 -5.37 -16.40 -6.14
N LYS A 105 -5.52 -15.92 -4.90
CA LYS A 105 -6.77 -15.94 -4.15
C LYS A 105 -7.51 -14.61 -4.18
N SER A 106 -6.90 -13.54 -4.69
CA SER A 106 -7.54 -12.23 -4.83
C SER A 106 -8.73 -12.31 -5.79
N PHE A 107 -9.84 -11.68 -5.43
CA PHE A 107 -11.03 -11.58 -6.29
C PHE A 107 -10.72 -10.89 -7.63
N ARG A 108 -9.74 -9.96 -7.64
CA ARG A 108 -9.30 -9.29 -8.87
C ARG A 108 -8.69 -10.25 -9.86
N TYR A 109 -7.94 -11.26 -9.37
CA TYR A 109 -7.36 -12.28 -10.24
C TYR A 109 -8.43 -13.14 -10.93
N SER A 110 -9.56 -13.41 -10.26
CA SER A 110 -10.69 -14.12 -10.88
C SER A 110 -11.44 -13.28 -11.91
N LEU A 111 -11.48 -11.95 -11.74
CA LEU A 111 -12.08 -11.02 -12.72
C LEU A 111 -11.17 -10.78 -13.94
N TYR A 112 -9.86 -10.74 -13.71
CA TYR A 112 -8.86 -10.43 -14.72
C TYR A 112 -7.58 -11.25 -14.49
N PRO A 113 -7.42 -12.41 -15.14
CA PRO A 113 -6.28 -13.30 -14.94
C PRO A 113 -4.91 -12.69 -15.24
N GLU A 114 -4.86 -11.62 -16.06
CA GLU A 114 -3.63 -10.88 -16.34
C GLU A 114 -3.25 -9.87 -15.22
N TYR A 115 -4.07 -9.74 -14.19
CA TYR A 115 -3.84 -8.83 -13.06
C TYR A 115 -2.47 -9.10 -12.41
N LYS A 116 -1.66 -8.05 -12.27
CA LYS A 116 -0.30 -8.09 -11.69
C LYS A 116 0.67 -9.10 -12.33
N LEU A 117 0.38 -9.64 -13.54
CA LEU A 117 1.21 -10.66 -14.19
C LEU A 117 2.65 -10.16 -14.42
N THR A 118 2.82 -8.89 -14.79
CA THR A 118 4.13 -8.27 -15.06
C THR A 118 5.00 -8.17 -13.80
N ARG A 119 4.40 -8.02 -12.60
CA ARG A 119 5.14 -7.98 -11.33
C ARG A 119 5.88 -9.29 -11.05
N LYS A 120 5.27 -10.44 -11.39
CA LYS A 120 5.89 -11.76 -11.20
C LYS A 120 7.18 -11.90 -12.03
N ILE A 121 7.15 -11.41 -13.28
CA ILE A 121 8.29 -11.44 -14.19
C ILE A 121 9.41 -10.48 -13.72
N GLN A 122 9.04 -9.31 -13.19
CA GLN A 122 10.02 -8.33 -12.73
C GLN A 122 10.69 -8.73 -11.40
N ARG A 123 9.95 -9.36 -10.47
CA ARG A 123 10.50 -9.84 -9.20
C ARG A 123 11.59 -10.90 -9.40
N SER A 124 11.45 -11.75 -10.43
CA SER A 124 12.44 -12.77 -10.76
C SER A 124 13.77 -12.21 -11.28
N ARG A 125 13.85 -10.95 -11.67
CA ARG A 125 15.03 -10.35 -12.32
C ARG A 125 15.85 -9.38 -11.45
N ARG A 126 15.44 -9.07 -10.22
CA ARG A 126 16.01 -7.93 -9.45
C ARG A 126 16.56 -8.28 -8.06
N GLY A 127 16.62 -9.54 -7.67
CA GLY A 127 17.05 -9.90 -6.33
C GLY A 127 18.58 -9.96 -6.22
N GLN A 128 19.16 -9.22 -5.26
CA GLN A 128 20.53 -9.41 -4.81
C GLN A 128 20.62 -10.38 -3.63
N TYR A 129 19.49 -10.65 -2.97
CA TYR A 129 19.33 -11.56 -1.85
C TYR A 129 17.86 -12.00 -1.72
N LYS A 130 17.61 -13.03 -0.89
CA LYS A 130 16.26 -13.57 -0.66
C LYS A 130 15.42 -12.57 0.14
N ILE A 131 14.35 -12.05 -0.47
CA ILE A 131 13.45 -11.08 0.17
C ILE A 131 12.43 -11.75 1.12
N GLY A 132 12.04 -12.99 0.85
CA GLY A 132 11.07 -13.72 1.68
C GLY A 132 11.47 -13.79 3.15
N PRO A 133 12.68 -14.30 3.50
CA PRO A 133 13.15 -14.31 4.88
C PRO A 133 13.17 -12.94 5.55
N VAL A 134 13.40 -11.86 4.79
CA VAL A 134 13.36 -10.49 5.32
C VAL A 134 11.94 -10.11 5.76
N PHE A 135 10.94 -10.41 4.94
CA PHE A 135 9.55 -10.15 5.29
C PHE A 135 9.10 -11.02 6.46
N ASP A 136 9.51 -12.29 6.48
CA ASP A 136 9.22 -13.18 7.60
C ASP A 136 9.82 -12.65 8.92
N GLU A 137 11.07 -12.18 8.90
CA GLU A 137 11.71 -11.55 10.06
C GLU A 137 11.00 -10.28 10.51
N LEU A 138 10.58 -9.42 9.57
CA LEU A 138 9.85 -8.19 9.90
C LEU A 138 8.49 -8.48 10.54
N TYR A 139 7.69 -9.35 9.94
CA TYR A 139 6.33 -9.64 10.44
C TYR A 139 6.32 -10.51 11.70
N ASN A 140 7.24 -11.46 11.84
CA ASN A 140 7.23 -12.40 12.96
C ASN A 140 8.00 -11.88 14.19
N ASN A 141 8.96 -10.98 13.99
CA ASN A 141 9.85 -10.53 15.06
C ASN A 141 9.87 -9.00 15.19
N ALA A 142 10.39 -8.27 14.18
CA ALA A 142 10.69 -6.85 14.33
C ALA A 142 9.44 -5.96 14.51
N PHE A 143 8.37 -6.21 13.78
CA PHE A 143 7.13 -5.41 13.92
C PHE A 143 6.45 -5.67 15.27
N PRO A 144 6.22 -6.91 15.74
CA PRO A 144 5.67 -7.16 17.06
C PRO A 144 6.51 -6.53 18.18
N GLU A 145 7.84 -6.68 18.12
CA GLU A 145 8.75 -6.12 19.13
C GLU A 145 8.69 -4.58 19.19
N VAL A 146 8.68 -3.94 18.03
CA VAL A 146 8.84 -2.48 17.92
C VAL A 146 7.51 -1.74 18.07
N PHE A 147 6.42 -2.23 17.43
CA PHE A 147 5.11 -1.56 17.47
C PHE A 147 4.26 -1.89 18.70
N GLY A 148 4.59 -2.99 19.42
CA GLY A 148 3.96 -3.32 20.69
C GLY A 148 2.56 -3.93 20.61
N GLU A 149 1.94 -4.08 21.81
CA GLU A 149 0.72 -4.88 22.00
C GLU A 149 -0.54 -4.31 21.35
N HIS A 150 -0.63 -2.97 21.16
CA HIS A 150 -1.78 -2.32 20.52
C HIS A 150 -1.73 -2.37 18.98
N THR A 151 -0.97 -3.31 18.44
CA THR A 151 -0.79 -3.46 16.97
C THR A 151 -1.33 -4.80 16.49
N VAL A 152 -2.31 -4.75 15.61
CA VAL A 152 -2.83 -5.92 14.91
C VAL A 152 -2.14 -6.07 13.57
N GLN A 153 -1.55 -7.23 13.32
CA GLN A 153 -1.13 -7.61 11.97
C GLN A 153 -2.28 -8.37 11.31
N LEU A 154 -2.94 -7.72 10.36
CA LEU A 154 -4.14 -8.26 9.73
C LEU A 154 -3.84 -8.83 8.35
N SER A 155 -4.15 -10.12 8.17
CA SER A 155 -4.10 -10.81 6.88
C SER A 155 -5.34 -11.67 6.72
N VAL A 156 -6.08 -11.47 5.64
CA VAL A 156 -7.32 -12.18 5.37
C VAL A 156 -7.20 -12.93 4.04
N ASP A 157 -7.52 -14.22 4.03
CA ASP A 157 -7.43 -15.02 2.82
C ASP A 157 -8.35 -14.48 1.72
N GLY A 158 -7.79 -14.27 0.54
CA GLY A 158 -8.48 -13.65 -0.59
C GLY A 158 -8.34 -12.12 -0.68
N ALA A 159 -7.80 -11.46 0.36
CA ALA A 159 -7.56 -10.02 0.38
C ALA A 159 -6.09 -9.68 0.09
N GLU A 160 -5.87 -8.58 -0.61
CA GLU A 160 -4.59 -7.88 -0.66
C GLU A 160 -4.52 -6.87 0.52
N GLY A 161 -3.34 -6.39 0.86
CA GLY A 161 -3.17 -5.36 1.90
C GLY A 161 -4.01 -4.12 1.64
N ASP A 162 -4.15 -3.75 0.36
CA ASP A 162 -4.96 -2.62 -0.08
C ASP A 162 -6.46 -2.83 0.21
N ASP A 163 -6.96 -4.07 0.05
CA ASP A 163 -8.35 -4.43 0.36
C ASP A 163 -8.62 -4.34 1.85
N ILE A 164 -7.64 -4.76 2.66
CA ILE A 164 -7.71 -4.68 4.12
C ILE A 164 -7.82 -3.23 4.56
N ILE A 165 -6.90 -2.38 4.11
CA ILE A 165 -6.89 -0.95 4.44
C ILE A 165 -8.19 -0.29 4.00
N ALA A 166 -8.63 -0.56 2.77
CA ALA A 166 -9.84 0.05 2.23
C ALA A 166 -11.11 -0.41 2.95
N SER A 167 -11.26 -1.71 3.21
CA SER A 167 -12.42 -2.26 3.92
C SER A 167 -12.54 -1.71 5.34
N ILE A 168 -11.43 -1.61 6.06
CA ILE A 168 -11.38 -0.99 7.38
C ILE A 168 -11.74 0.50 7.29
N ALA A 169 -11.06 1.27 6.43
CA ALA A 169 -11.28 2.71 6.32
C ALA A 169 -12.70 3.08 5.91
N LEU A 170 -13.34 2.30 5.04
CA LEU A 170 -14.69 2.55 4.53
C LEU A 170 -15.80 1.99 5.44
N SER A 171 -15.48 1.17 6.44
CA SER A 171 -16.46 0.57 7.35
C SER A 171 -17.17 1.62 8.19
N GLN A 172 -18.52 1.52 8.25
CA GLN A 172 -19.33 2.36 9.11
C GLN A 172 -19.04 2.13 10.60
N ARG A 173 -18.80 0.87 11.00
CA ARG A 173 -18.44 0.51 12.38
C ARG A 173 -17.15 1.18 12.83
N ILE A 174 -16.16 1.28 11.94
CA ILE A 174 -14.91 2.02 12.18
C ILE A 174 -15.16 3.52 12.29
N ALA A 175 -16.00 4.09 11.43
CA ALA A 175 -16.34 5.52 11.47
C ALA A 175 -17.06 5.95 12.74
N GLU A 176 -17.79 5.05 13.39
CA GLU A 176 -18.46 5.32 14.67
C GLU A 176 -17.49 5.31 15.85
N GLU A 177 -16.41 4.55 15.76
CA GLU A 177 -15.42 4.39 16.84
C GLU A 177 -14.24 5.36 16.74
N TYR A 178 -13.76 5.61 15.50
CA TYR A 178 -12.55 6.41 15.28
C TYR A 178 -12.89 7.76 14.65
N GLU A 179 -12.32 8.82 15.23
CA GLU A 179 -12.48 10.18 14.72
C GLU A 179 -11.63 10.42 13.47
N LYS A 180 -10.43 9.85 13.46
CA LYS A 180 -9.43 10.10 12.43
C LYS A 180 -8.71 8.81 12.03
N ILE A 181 -8.41 8.72 10.75
CA ILE A 181 -7.59 7.66 10.19
C ILE A 181 -6.27 8.27 9.69
N ILE A 182 -5.14 7.75 10.18
CA ILE A 182 -3.82 8.06 9.67
C ILE A 182 -3.33 6.85 8.89
N LEU A 183 -2.98 7.04 7.63
CA LEU A 183 -2.50 5.99 6.74
C LEU A 183 -1.03 6.20 6.38
N ILE A 184 -0.20 5.18 6.56
CA ILE A 184 1.21 5.17 6.19
C ILE A 184 1.39 4.33 4.92
N SER A 185 1.43 4.98 3.78
CA SER A 185 1.73 4.41 2.47
C SER A 185 2.02 5.49 1.44
N SER A 186 2.89 5.22 0.46
CA SER A 186 3.09 6.10 -0.70
C SER A 186 2.17 5.76 -1.87
N ASP A 187 1.33 4.72 -1.75
CA ASP A 187 0.46 4.29 -2.83
C ASP A 187 -0.68 5.30 -3.03
N ARG A 188 -0.78 5.79 -4.27
CA ARG A 188 -1.79 6.79 -4.65
C ARG A 188 -3.20 6.22 -4.78
N ASP A 189 -3.35 4.90 -4.76
CA ASP A 189 -4.65 4.26 -4.81
C ASP A 189 -5.49 4.56 -3.58
N PHE A 190 -4.82 4.75 -2.44
CA PHE A 190 -5.49 5.12 -1.20
C PHE A 190 -6.04 6.56 -1.17
N LEU A 191 -5.68 7.42 -2.12
CA LEU A 191 -6.26 8.77 -2.21
C LEU A 191 -7.79 8.73 -2.37
N GLN A 192 -8.34 7.66 -2.95
CA GLN A 192 -9.79 7.49 -3.07
C GLN A 192 -10.49 7.34 -1.70
N LEU A 193 -9.80 6.93 -0.64
CA LEU A 193 -10.37 6.85 0.71
C LEU A 193 -10.72 8.23 1.27
N GLN A 194 -10.05 9.29 0.81
CA GLN A 194 -10.33 10.68 1.19
C GLN A 194 -11.64 11.23 0.60
N ILE A 195 -12.32 10.48 -0.27
CA ILE A 195 -13.62 10.89 -0.84
C ILE A 195 -14.71 10.87 0.22
N ASP A 196 -14.74 9.82 1.05
CA ASP A 196 -15.84 9.53 1.96
C ASP A 196 -15.44 9.56 3.44
N ARG A 197 -14.13 9.71 3.74
CA ARG A 197 -13.55 9.60 5.09
C ARG A 197 -12.48 10.66 5.35
N ASP A 198 -12.32 11.02 6.61
CA ASP A 198 -11.16 11.84 7.06
C ASP A 198 -9.92 10.95 7.20
N VAL A 199 -9.27 10.71 6.06
CA VAL A 199 -8.02 9.95 5.97
C VAL A 199 -6.88 10.88 5.64
N SER A 200 -5.89 10.96 6.51
CA SER A 200 -4.62 11.64 6.25
C SER A 200 -3.55 10.61 5.89
N GLN A 201 -3.10 10.61 4.64
CA GLN A 201 -2.10 9.67 4.15
C GLN A 201 -0.72 10.30 4.15
N TYR A 202 0.28 9.59 4.69
CA TYR A 202 1.68 10.03 4.75
C TYR A 202 2.61 9.01 4.07
N ASP A 203 3.60 9.52 3.36
CA ASP A 203 4.61 8.72 2.66
C ASP A 203 5.76 8.26 3.60
N ALA A 204 6.78 7.61 3.00
CA ALA A 204 7.96 7.15 3.73
C ALA A 204 8.78 8.25 4.41
N LYS A 205 8.64 9.50 3.98
CA LYS A 205 9.34 10.66 4.55
C LYS A 205 8.50 11.40 5.59
N GLY A 206 7.23 11.01 5.75
CA GLY A 206 6.27 11.73 6.59
C GLY A 206 5.64 12.94 5.89
N GLU A 207 5.70 12.99 4.57
CA GLU A 207 5.05 14.04 3.79
C GLU A 207 3.61 13.63 3.46
N LEU A 208 2.68 14.59 3.54
CA LEU A 208 1.28 14.37 3.22
C LEU A 208 1.11 14.01 1.73
N VAL A 209 0.48 12.89 1.44
CA VAL A 209 0.19 12.47 0.07
C VAL A 209 -1.09 13.15 -0.41
N VAL A 210 -0.96 13.97 -1.44
CA VAL A 210 -2.07 14.72 -2.03
C VAL A 210 -2.30 14.36 -3.49
N PRO A 211 -3.56 14.41 -3.97
CA PRO A 211 -3.86 14.09 -5.36
C PRO A 211 -3.28 15.13 -6.32
N LYS A 212 -2.47 14.70 -7.27
CA LYS A 212 -1.85 15.55 -8.29
C LYS A 212 -1.51 14.76 -9.54
N ILE A 213 -1.49 15.42 -10.68
CA ILE A 213 -0.99 14.88 -11.96
C ILE A 213 0.12 15.76 -12.51
N LYS A 214 0.96 15.17 -13.36
CA LYS A 214 1.98 15.91 -14.11
C LYS A 214 1.53 16.14 -15.54
N THR A 215 1.71 17.39 -16.01
CA THR A 215 1.55 17.73 -17.42
C THR A 215 2.74 17.20 -18.24
N THR A 216 2.62 17.25 -19.57
CA THR A 216 3.73 16.96 -20.50
C THR A 216 4.94 17.88 -20.30
N ASN A 217 4.72 19.09 -19.79
CA ASN A 217 5.78 20.07 -19.49
C ASN A 217 6.33 19.93 -18.06
N ASN A 218 5.97 18.87 -17.34
CA ASN A 218 6.31 18.63 -15.92
C ASN A 218 5.65 19.57 -14.91
N ASP A 219 4.69 20.41 -15.32
CA ASP A 219 3.93 21.21 -14.37
C ASP A 219 3.03 20.30 -13.52
N ILE A 220 2.76 20.70 -12.29
CA ILE A 220 1.91 19.97 -11.36
C ILE A 220 0.51 20.60 -11.35
N ILE A 221 -0.51 19.77 -11.57
CA ILE A 221 -1.91 20.16 -11.41
C ILE A 221 -2.44 19.43 -10.18
N ASN A 222 -2.93 20.17 -9.20
CA ASN A 222 -3.67 19.61 -8.06
C ASN A 222 -5.06 19.21 -8.54
N ILE A 223 -5.50 18.04 -8.13
CA ILE A 223 -6.79 17.47 -8.51
C ILE A 223 -7.53 17.00 -7.24
N THR A 224 -8.81 16.69 -7.36
CA THR A 224 -9.57 16.11 -6.25
C THR A 224 -9.33 14.58 -6.15
N PRO A 225 -9.59 13.96 -4.99
CA PRO A 225 -9.57 12.49 -4.86
C PRO A 225 -10.48 11.79 -5.87
N GLN A 226 -11.68 12.34 -6.12
CA GLN A 226 -12.62 11.82 -7.14
C GLN A 226 -12.02 11.87 -8.54
N GLN A 227 -11.35 12.97 -8.88
CA GLN A 227 -10.68 13.11 -10.17
C GLN A 227 -9.52 12.10 -10.29
N ALA A 228 -8.74 11.90 -9.21
CA ALA A 228 -7.65 10.93 -9.20
C ALA A 228 -8.15 9.51 -9.47
N LEU A 229 -9.23 9.08 -8.79
CA LEU A 229 -9.87 7.78 -9.02
C LEU A 229 -10.36 7.65 -10.48
N MET A 230 -11.12 8.63 -10.96
CA MET A 230 -11.67 8.60 -12.33
C MET A 230 -10.56 8.57 -13.39
N ILE A 231 -9.50 9.37 -13.22
CA ILE A 231 -8.33 9.36 -14.10
C ILE A 231 -7.72 7.96 -14.14
N LYS A 232 -7.55 7.32 -12.99
CA LYS A 232 -6.96 5.99 -12.92
C LYS A 232 -7.85 4.93 -13.59
N ILE A 233 -9.16 4.96 -13.37
CA ILE A 233 -10.09 4.06 -14.06
C ILE A 233 -9.99 4.22 -15.59
N ILE A 234 -9.91 5.45 -16.08
CA ILE A 234 -9.85 5.76 -17.51
C ILE A 234 -8.48 5.40 -18.11
N SER A 235 -7.37 5.75 -17.43
CA SER A 235 -6.01 5.52 -17.94
C SER A 235 -5.48 4.11 -17.67
N GLY A 236 -6.15 3.32 -16.83
CA GLY A 236 -5.66 2.04 -16.34
C GLY A 236 -4.49 2.18 -15.37
N ASP A 237 -3.90 1.04 -15.03
CA ASP A 237 -2.71 0.93 -14.18
C ASP A 237 -1.70 -0.05 -14.77
N SER A 238 -0.63 0.46 -15.33
CA SER A 238 0.42 -0.38 -15.93
C SER A 238 1.18 -1.22 -14.88
N SER A 239 1.24 -0.78 -13.62
CA SER A 239 1.90 -1.53 -12.54
C SER A 239 1.13 -2.80 -12.18
N ASP A 240 -0.20 -2.77 -12.34
CA ASP A 240 -1.11 -3.89 -12.11
C ASP A 240 -1.55 -4.59 -13.39
N ASN A 241 -0.95 -4.20 -14.53
CA ASN A 241 -1.28 -4.71 -15.86
C ASN A 241 -2.73 -4.40 -16.30
N ILE A 242 -3.34 -3.34 -15.74
CA ILE A 242 -4.68 -2.88 -16.11
C ILE A 242 -4.56 -1.92 -17.29
N LYS A 243 -5.18 -2.27 -18.40
CA LYS A 243 -5.12 -1.48 -19.65
C LYS A 243 -5.98 -0.22 -19.57
N PRO A 244 -5.62 0.88 -20.28
CA PRO A 244 -6.52 2.02 -20.42
C PRO A 244 -7.79 1.62 -21.16
N ILE A 245 -8.88 2.35 -20.93
CA ILE A 245 -10.18 2.09 -21.60
C ILE A 245 -10.09 2.14 -23.14
N LYS A 246 -9.10 2.85 -23.67
CA LYS A 246 -8.80 2.95 -25.10
C LYS A 246 -7.29 3.13 -25.30
N PRO A 247 -6.69 2.59 -26.37
CA PRO A 247 -5.26 2.74 -26.64
C PRO A 247 -4.82 4.21 -26.62
N LYS A 248 -3.63 4.46 -26.05
CA LYS A 248 -3.00 5.80 -25.95
C LYS A 248 -3.76 6.79 -25.05
N VAL A 249 -4.68 6.35 -24.20
CA VAL A 249 -5.29 7.19 -23.16
C VAL A 249 -4.45 7.09 -21.89
N GLY A 250 -3.66 8.11 -21.61
CA GLY A 250 -2.91 8.27 -20.37
C GLY A 250 -3.57 9.31 -19.44
N GLU A 251 -2.97 9.56 -18.27
CA GLU A 251 -3.52 10.43 -17.22
C GLU A 251 -3.98 11.80 -17.73
N MET A 252 -3.15 12.49 -18.53
CA MET A 252 -3.52 13.82 -19.05
C MET A 252 -4.73 13.82 -19.99
N ARG A 253 -4.88 12.76 -20.82
CA ARG A 253 -6.05 12.63 -21.67
C ARG A 253 -7.28 12.27 -20.84
N ALA A 254 -7.13 11.40 -19.86
CA ALA A 254 -8.19 11.07 -18.90
C ALA A 254 -8.64 12.31 -18.13
N TYR A 255 -7.70 13.12 -17.65
CA TYR A 255 -8.00 14.40 -16.98
C TYR A 255 -8.83 15.32 -17.89
N LYS A 256 -8.44 15.50 -19.16
CA LYS A 256 -9.20 16.33 -20.12
C LYS A 256 -10.60 15.78 -20.39
N TYR A 257 -10.78 14.46 -20.44
CA TYR A 257 -12.12 13.87 -20.59
C TYR A 257 -13.06 14.28 -19.45
N ILE A 258 -12.57 14.31 -18.22
CA ILE A 258 -13.42 14.60 -17.06
C ILE A 258 -13.55 16.10 -16.73
N THR A 259 -12.66 16.96 -17.23
CA THR A 259 -12.66 18.40 -16.90
C THR A 259 -13.07 19.28 -18.08
N GLU A 260 -12.65 18.94 -19.30
CA GLU A 260 -12.84 19.77 -20.48
C GLU A 260 -13.92 19.23 -21.43
N ASN A 261 -14.17 17.90 -21.45
CA ASN A 261 -15.09 17.25 -22.38
C ASN A 261 -15.89 16.10 -21.77
N PHE A 262 -16.52 16.34 -20.64
CA PHE A 262 -17.25 15.29 -19.91
C PHE A 262 -18.45 14.72 -20.69
N ASP A 263 -19.17 15.56 -21.44
CA ASP A 263 -20.30 15.09 -22.26
C ASP A 263 -19.84 14.25 -23.44
N GLY A 264 -18.71 14.61 -24.07
CA GLY A 264 -18.08 13.79 -25.11
C GLY A 264 -17.59 12.45 -24.57
N PHE A 265 -17.07 12.43 -23.34
CA PHE A 265 -16.70 11.19 -22.66
C PHE A 265 -17.91 10.29 -22.40
N LYS A 266 -19.00 10.85 -21.85
CA LYS A 266 -20.27 10.10 -21.66
C LYS A 266 -20.84 9.57 -22.98
N LYS A 267 -20.76 10.34 -24.04
CA LYS A 267 -21.17 9.91 -25.38
C LYS A 267 -20.31 8.74 -25.86
N MET A 268 -19.00 8.83 -25.72
CA MET A 268 -18.06 7.75 -26.08
C MET A 268 -18.39 6.43 -25.35
N LEU A 269 -18.70 6.47 -24.05
CA LEU A 269 -19.12 5.30 -23.28
C LEU A 269 -20.44 4.69 -23.76
N LYS A 270 -21.35 5.50 -24.36
CA LYS A 270 -22.62 5.01 -24.93
C LYS A 270 -22.46 4.41 -26.33
N GLU A 271 -21.57 4.97 -27.14
CA GLU A 271 -21.44 4.65 -28.56
C GLU A 271 -20.36 3.61 -28.83
N GLU A 272 -19.38 3.42 -27.93
CA GLU A 272 -18.28 2.48 -28.07
C GLU A 272 -18.37 1.36 -26.98
N PRO A 273 -19.05 0.22 -27.25
CA PRO A 273 -19.24 -0.84 -26.26
C PRO A 273 -17.95 -1.37 -25.64
N GLU A 274 -16.88 -1.54 -26.41
CA GLU A 274 -15.58 -2.01 -25.92
C GLU A 274 -14.97 -1.03 -24.90
N VAL A 275 -15.14 0.28 -25.10
CA VAL A 275 -14.66 1.30 -24.16
C VAL A 275 -15.47 1.24 -22.87
N ALA A 276 -16.78 1.04 -22.96
CA ALA A 276 -17.65 0.88 -21.80
C ALA A 276 -17.30 -0.37 -20.99
N GLU A 277 -17.04 -1.51 -21.65
CA GLU A 277 -16.64 -2.76 -21.00
C GLU A 277 -15.32 -2.60 -20.25
N HIS A 278 -14.31 -1.99 -20.89
CA HIS A 278 -13.04 -1.70 -20.23
C HIS A 278 -13.20 -0.73 -19.04
N PHE A 279 -14.05 0.28 -19.17
CA PHE A 279 -14.35 1.21 -18.08
C PHE A 279 -14.96 0.49 -16.88
N VAL A 280 -15.94 -0.39 -17.11
CA VAL A 280 -16.58 -1.21 -16.07
C VAL A 280 -15.58 -2.17 -15.44
N LEU A 281 -14.76 -2.84 -16.23
CA LEU A 281 -13.71 -3.74 -15.73
C LEU A 281 -12.70 -2.99 -14.87
N ASN A 282 -12.16 -1.88 -15.35
CA ASN A 282 -11.20 -1.08 -14.63
C ASN A 282 -11.80 -0.53 -13.32
N SER A 283 -13.08 -0.10 -13.34
CA SER A 283 -13.78 0.31 -12.12
C SER A 283 -13.84 -0.83 -11.09
N LYS A 284 -14.16 -2.05 -11.51
CA LYS A 284 -14.20 -3.21 -10.62
C LYS A 284 -12.82 -3.60 -10.05
N LEU A 285 -11.76 -3.31 -10.76
CA LEU A 285 -10.38 -3.65 -10.34
C LEU A 285 -9.75 -2.56 -9.46
N ILE A 286 -10.12 -1.28 -9.65
CA ILE A 286 -9.43 -0.12 -9.08
C ILE A 286 -10.22 0.54 -7.96
N ASP A 287 -11.55 0.66 -8.10
CA ASP A 287 -12.37 1.35 -7.09
C ASP A 287 -12.65 0.43 -5.91
N PHE A 288 -12.16 0.80 -4.74
CA PHE A 288 -12.32 0.04 -3.49
C PHE A 288 -13.78 -0.17 -3.07
N LYS A 289 -14.72 0.62 -3.57
CA LYS A 289 -16.16 0.39 -3.36
C LYS A 289 -16.67 -0.89 -4.05
N ASN A 290 -15.88 -1.46 -4.96
CA ASN A 290 -16.18 -2.73 -5.63
C ASN A 290 -15.55 -3.96 -4.96
N ILE A 291 -14.88 -3.80 -3.80
CA ILE A 291 -14.47 -4.94 -2.98
C ILE A 291 -15.73 -5.74 -2.60
N PRO A 292 -15.76 -7.07 -2.79
CA PRO A 292 -16.92 -7.89 -2.42
C PRO A 292 -17.34 -7.67 -0.97
N VAL A 293 -18.65 -7.48 -0.76
CA VAL A 293 -19.19 -7.13 0.57
C VAL A 293 -18.83 -8.19 1.62
N GLU A 294 -18.88 -9.48 1.24
CA GLU A 294 -18.55 -10.60 2.12
C GLU A 294 -17.06 -10.57 2.52
N LEU A 295 -16.18 -10.19 1.59
CA LEU A 295 -14.75 -10.04 1.87
C LEU A 295 -14.51 -8.84 2.80
N SER A 296 -15.14 -7.72 2.51
CA SER A 296 -15.04 -6.50 3.33
C SER A 296 -15.54 -6.74 4.75
N GLN A 297 -16.68 -7.42 4.92
CA GLN A 297 -17.22 -7.79 6.22
C GLN A 297 -16.28 -8.72 6.98
N LYS A 298 -15.76 -9.77 6.31
CA LYS A 298 -14.79 -10.68 6.90
C LYS A 298 -13.54 -9.98 7.42
N ILE A 299 -13.04 -8.98 6.68
CA ILE A 299 -11.88 -8.18 7.08
C ILE A 299 -12.18 -7.39 8.36
N VAL A 300 -13.32 -6.73 8.41
CA VAL A 300 -13.73 -5.93 9.58
C VAL A 300 -13.94 -6.82 10.80
N ASP A 301 -14.62 -7.95 10.64
CA ASP A 301 -14.85 -8.89 11.73
C ASP A 301 -13.55 -9.48 12.27
N GLU A 302 -12.60 -9.83 11.38
CA GLU A 302 -11.29 -10.34 11.79
C GLU A 302 -10.48 -9.30 12.56
N PHE A 303 -10.53 -8.03 12.17
CA PHE A 303 -9.92 -6.96 12.96
C PHE A 303 -10.45 -6.91 14.38
N TYR A 304 -11.78 -6.97 14.55
CA TYR A 304 -12.37 -6.92 15.89
C TYR A 304 -12.07 -8.17 16.71
N ASN A 305 -12.01 -9.36 16.08
CA ASN A 305 -11.62 -10.61 16.75
C ASN A 305 -10.17 -10.57 17.25
N LEU A 306 -9.25 -10.00 16.47
CA LEU A 306 -7.85 -9.88 16.84
C LEU A 306 -7.55 -8.74 17.82
N ARG A 307 -8.45 -7.76 17.93
CA ARG A 307 -8.30 -6.59 18.80
C ARG A 307 -8.76 -6.85 20.25
N ASP A 308 -9.63 -7.83 20.46
CA ASP A 308 -10.17 -8.16 21.80
C ASP A 308 -9.07 -8.77 22.65
N TRP A 309 -8.21 -7.89 23.23
CA TRP A 309 -7.24 -8.13 24.29
C TRP A 309 -7.64 -7.48 25.61
#